data_b9c2c14a2f42cae8ac43555c60c55fa9
#
_entry.id   b9c2c14a2f42cae8ac43555c60c55fa9
#
_cell.length_a   1.000
_cell.length_b   1.000
_cell.length_c   1.000
_cell.angle_alpha   90.00
_cell.angle_beta   90.00
_cell.angle_gamma   90.00
#
_symmetry.space_group_name_H-M   'P 1'
#
loop_
_entity.id
_entity.type
_entity.pdbx_description
1 polymer ?
#
loop_
_entity_poly.entity_id
_entity_poly.type
_entity_poly.pdbx_seq_one_letter_code
_entity_poly.pdbx_strand_id
1 'polypeptide(L)'
;SSEISVLASLGLQNIKAIRRPLVSILATGDELVTLDEKLIPGKIFDSNSAGVAASVLAAGGIPRILGIARDTVESLNNKLEGITGSDLVVTSAGVSKGDYDVVKDVLNDKGNINFWSVRMRPAKPLAFGHLKDKASLIPMLGLPGNPVSALVAFEMFARPAIRKMLGHTMLD
;
A
#
# COMPACT_ATOMS: atom_id res chain seq x y z
N SER A 1 -1.00 -15.03 -24.57
CA SER A 1 0.48 -15.06 -24.60
C SER A 1 0.98 -16.41 -25.07
N SER A 2 2.27 -16.51 -25.38
CA SER A 2 2.93 -17.75 -25.83
C SER A 2 2.78 -18.91 -24.86
N GLU A 3 2.82 -18.63 -23.56
CA GLU A 3 2.67 -19.64 -22.50
C GLU A 3 1.30 -20.33 -22.56
N ILE A 4 0.25 -19.58 -22.78
CA ILE A 4 -1.11 -20.15 -22.91
C ILE A 4 -1.22 -21.03 -24.16
N SER A 5 -0.60 -20.61 -25.27
CA SER A 5 -0.59 -21.41 -26.49
C SER A 5 0.17 -22.74 -26.30
N VAL A 6 1.30 -22.72 -25.60
CA VAL A 6 2.05 -23.94 -25.26
C VAL A 6 1.21 -24.85 -24.34
N LEU A 7 0.58 -24.31 -23.29
CA LEU A 7 -0.28 -25.08 -22.40
C LEU A 7 -1.44 -25.75 -23.16
N ALA A 8 -2.08 -25.01 -24.06
CA ALA A 8 -3.15 -25.52 -24.91
C ALA A 8 -2.65 -26.61 -25.87
N SER A 9 -1.46 -26.48 -26.48
CA SER A 9 -0.90 -27.52 -27.35
C SER A 9 -0.56 -28.82 -26.61
N LEU A 10 -0.34 -28.73 -25.31
CA LEU A 10 -0.12 -29.90 -24.43
C LEU A 10 -1.43 -30.48 -23.87
N GLY A 11 -2.59 -29.93 -24.22
CA GLY A 11 -3.92 -30.38 -23.74
C GLY A 11 -4.16 -30.05 -22.26
N LEU A 12 -3.41 -29.14 -21.67
CA LEU A 12 -3.55 -28.76 -20.25
C LEU A 12 -4.68 -27.76 -20.08
N GLN A 13 -5.82 -28.23 -19.58
CA GLN A 13 -6.99 -27.41 -19.30
C GLN A 13 -6.88 -26.62 -17.99
N ASN A 14 -6.19 -27.18 -17.01
CA ASN A 14 -6.02 -26.58 -15.68
C ASN A 14 -4.56 -26.62 -15.26
N ILE A 15 -4.09 -25.51 -14.74
CA ILE A 15 -2.76 -25.37 -14.17
C ILE A 15 -2.80 -24.75 -12.78
N LYS A 16 -1.83 -25.08 -11.94
CA LYS A 16 -1.62 -24.34 -10.68
C LYS A 16 -0.86 -23.08 -10.99
N ALA A 17 -1.38 -21.95 -10.57
CA ALA A 17 -0.75 -20.66 -10.72
C ALA A 17 -0.78 -19.87 -9.40
N ILE A 18 0.20 -19.00 -9.22
CA ILE A 18 0.21 -18.05 -8.10
C ILE A 18 -0.80 -16.93 -8.44
N ARG A 19 -1.71 -16.66 -7.51
CA ARG A 19 -2.67 -15.55 -7.71
C ARG A 19 -1.98 -14.19 -7.56
N ARG A 20 -2.53 -13.20 -8.18
CA ARG A 20 -2.08 -11.82 -8.01
C ARG A 20 -2.39 -11.33 -6.59
N PRO A 21 -1.43 -10.69 -5.89
CA PRO A 21 -1.68 -10.15 -4.55
C PRO A 21 -2.63 -8.96 -4.60
N LEU A 22 -3.56 -8.93 -3.63
CA LEU A 22 -4.45 -7.80 -3.39
C LEU A 22 -3.75 -6.80 -2.47
N VAL A 23 -3.53 -5.59 -2.97
CA VAL A 23 -2.84 -4.51 -2.25
C VAL A 23 -3.83 -3.41 -1.90
N SER A 24 -4.14 -3.27 -0.61
CA SER A 24 -4.97 -2.17 -0.11
C SER A 24 -4.14 -0.90 0.05
N ILE A 25 -4.67 0.22 -0.41
CA ILE A 25 -4.03 1.53 -0.40
C ILE A 25 -4.88 2.48 0.42
N LEU A 26 -4.29 3.08 1.44
CA LEU A 26 -4.93 4.02 2.35
C LEU A 26 -4.13 5.33 2.39
N ALA A 27 -4.77 6.45 2.05
CA ALA A 27 -4.20 7.77 2.28
C ALA A 27 -4.59 8.28 3.68
N THR A 28 -3.70 9.05 4.32
CA THR A 28 -4.00 9.73 5.58
C THR A 28 -3.67 11.20 5.48
N GLY A 29 -4.50 12.04 6.07
CA GLY A 29 -4.28 13.49 6.15
C GLY A 29 -5.58 14.29 6.04
N ASP A 30 -5.69 15.27 6.91
CA ASP A 30 -6.84 16.18 6.91
C ASP A 30 -6.80 17.13 5.70
N GLU A 31 -5.63 17.39 5.14
CA GLU A 31 -5.43 18.23 3.95
C GLU A 31 -5.93 17.60 2.64
N LEU A 32 -6.10 16.28 2.62
CA LEU A 32 -6.42 15.54 1.38
C LEU A 32 -7.91 15.64 1.02
N VAL A 33 -8.18 15.70 -0.28
CA VAL A 33 -9.50 15.52 -0.88
C VAL A 33 -9.43 14.51 -2.02
N THR A 34 -10.54 13.85 -2.31
CA THR A 34 -10.66 12.93 -3.44
C THR A 34 -10.78 13.70 -4.76
N LEU A 35 -10.58 13.02 -5.91
CA LEU A 35 -10.58 13.66 -7.23
C LEU A 35 -11.97 14.17 -7.66
N ASP A 36 -13.04 13.67 -7.07
CA ASP A 36 -14.43 14.06 -7.31
C ASP A 36 -14.91 15.17 -6.36
N GLU A 37 -14.12 15.52 -5.34
CA GLU A 37 -14.44 16.61 -4.43
C GLU A 37 -13.95 17.96 -4.99
N LYS A 38 -14.61 19.05 -4.58
CA LYS A 38 -14.19 20.40 -4.91
C LYS A 38 -12.95 20.79 -4.10
N LEU A 39 -11.90 21.22 -4.81
CA LEU A 39 -10.72 21.76 -4.16
C LEU A 39 -11.05 23.11 -3.48
N ILE A 40 -10.78 23.22 -2.20
CA ILE A 40 -10.96 24.43 -1.39
C ILE A 40 -9.60 24.88 -0.80
N PRO A 41 -9.45 26.14 -0.37
CA PRO A 41 -8.20 26.62 0.23
C PRO A 41 -7.74 25.73 1.39
N GLY A 42 -6.44 25.42 1.44
CA GLY A 42 -5.83 24.55 2.45
C GLY A 42 -5.98 23.04 2.18
N LYS A 43 -6.60 22.65 1.06
CA LYS A 43 -6.69 21.24 0.66
C LYS A 43 -5.88 20.96 -0.60
N ILE A 44 -5.50 19.69 -0.76
CA ILE A 44 -4.82 19.17 -1.95
C ILE A 44 -5.47 17.84 -2.37
N PHE A 45 -5.40 17.52 -3.65
CA PHE A 45 -5.88 16.21 -4.15
C PHE A 45 -4.97 15.07 -3.71
N ASP A 46 -5.56 13.92 -3.37
CA ASP A 46 -4.83 12.67 -3.12
C ASP A 46 -4.28 12.09 -4.42
N SER A 47 -3.11 12.56 -4.81
CA SER A 47 -2.38 12.04 -5.96
C SER A 47 -1.62 10.74 -5.65
N ASN A 48 -1.30 10.51 -4.37
CA ASN A 48 -0.53 9.34 -3.95
C ASN A 48 -1.30 8.05 -4.16
N SER A 49 -2.57 7.99 -3.78
CA SER A 49 -3.38 6.78 -3.98
C SER A 49 -3.46 6.38 -5.45
N ALA A 50 -3.61 7.35 -6.37
CA ALA A 50 -3.63 7.09 -7.80
C ALA A 50 -2.27 6.59 -8.32
N GLY A 51 -1.17 7.26 -7.94
CA GLY A 51 0.19 6.89 -8.34
C GLY A 51 0.60 5.52 -7.80
N VAL A 52 0.32 5.24 -6.53
CA VAL A 52 0.59 3.94 -5.91
C VAL A 52 -0.26 2.83 -6.54
N ALA A 53 -1.55 3.09 -6.83
CA ALA A 53 -2.40 2.11 -7.49
C ALA A 53 -1.89 1.74 -8.90
N ALA A 54 -1.45 2.72 -9.68
CA ALA A 54 -0.82 2.49 -10.97
C ALA A 54 0.48 1.67 -10.83
N SER A 55 1.30 1.97 -9.83
CA SER A 55 2.55 1.24 -9.54
C SER A 55 2.27 -0.21 -9.09
N VAL A 56 1.22 -0.45 -8.29
CA VAL A 56 0.76 -1.81 -7.91
C VAL A 56 0.36 -2.61 -9.16
N LEU A 57 -0.39 -2.00 -10.07
CA LEU A 57 -0.77 -2.66 -11.35
C LEU A 57 0.45 -3.00 -12.19
N ALA A 58 1.39 -2.07 -12.33
CA ALA A 58 2.64 -2.28 -13.06
C ALA A 58 3.51 -3.38 -12.43
N ALA A 59 3.50 -3.50 -11.11
CA ALA A 59 4.18 -4.58 -10.39
C ALA A 59 3.47 -5.94 -10.48
N GLY A 60 2.27 -6.01 -11.06
CA GLY A 60 1.48 -7.23 -11.22
C GLY A 60 0.46 -7.49 -10.10
N GLY A 61 0.33 -6.61 -9.12
CA GLY A 61 -0.68 -6.70 -8.05
C GLY A 61 -2.09 -6.26 -8.51
N ILE A 62 -3.03 -6.34 -7.60
CA ILE A 62 -4.40 -5.81 -7.75
C ILE A 62 -4.56 -4.70 -6.71
N PRO A 63 -4.66 -3.43 -7.09
CA PRO A 63 -4.87 -2.33 -6.14
C PRO A 63 -6.32 -2.28 -5.65
N ARG A 64 -6.51 -1.99 -4.37
CA ARG A 64 -7.79 -1.66 -3.74
C ARG A 64 -7.63 -0.35 -2.96
N ILE A 65 -8.17 0.74 -3.50
CA ILE A 65 -8.12 2.05 -2.84
C ILE A 65 -9.19 2.09 -1.75
N LEU A 66 -8.78 2.28 -0.49
CA LEU A 66 -9.67 2.41 0.67
C LEU A 66 -10.15 3.85 0.88
N GLY A 67 -9.55 4.80 0.14
CA GLY A 67 -9.81 6.23 0.24
C GLY A 67 -8.94 6.92 1.30
N ILE A 68 -9.42 8.07 1.78
CA ILE A 68 -8.69 8.94 2.71
C ILE A 68 -9.21 8.69 4.14
N ALA A 69 -8.32 8.44 5.07
CA ALA A 69 -8.60 8.52 6.49
C ALA A 69 -8.23 9.91 7.00
N ARG A 70 -9.09 10.50 7.82
CA ARG A 70 -8.78 11.71 8.58
C ARG A 70 -7.87 11.35 9.76
N ASP A 71 -7.17 12.34 10.30
CA ASP A 71 -6.23 12.15 11.42
C ASP A 71 -6.97 11.95 12.75
N THR A 72 -7.97 11.07 12.74
CA THR A 72 -8.76 10.67 13.91
C THR A 72 -8.77 9.15 14.07
N VAL A 73 -8.79 8.67 15.32
CA VAL A 73 -8.84 7.24 15.66
C VAL A 73 -10.02 6.55 14.97
N GLU A 74 -11.18 7.18 14.98
CA GLU A 74 -12.41 6.63 14.39
C GLU A 74 -12.28 6.46 12.87
N SER A 75 -11.82 7.50 12.16
CA SER A 75 -11.67 7.47 10.71
C SER A 75 -10.67 6.41 10.27
N LEU A 76 -9.53 6.31 10.95
CA LEU A 76 -8.52 5.29 10.69
C LEU A 76 -9.05 3.88 10.92
N ASN A 77 -9.72 3.64 12.06
CA ASN A 77 -10.31 2.34 12.37
C ASN A 77 -11.32 1.91 11.32
N ASN A 78 -12.24 2.79 10.93
CA ASN A 78 -13.26 2.51 9.91
C ASN A 78 -12.64 2.15 8.56
N LYS A 79 -11.57 2.84 8.16
CA LYS A 79 -10.85 2.52 6.91
C LYS A 79 -10.06 1.22 7.00
N LEU A 80 -9.47 0.94 8.15
CA LEU A 80 -8.72 -0.30 8.38
C LEU A 80 -9.61 -1.55 8.40
N GLU A 81 -10.91 -1.45 8.62
CA GLU A 81 -11.83 -2.57 8.42
C GLU A 81 -11.84 -3.06 6.97
N GLY A 82 -11.57 -2.16 6.02
CA GLY A 82 -11.49 -2.48 4.60
C GLY A 82 -10.26 -3.30 4.18
N ILE A 83 -9.30 -3.59 5.05
CA ILE A 83 -8.09 -4.35 4.70
C ILE A 83 -8.32 -5.85 4.61
N THR A 84 -9.47 -6.35 5.07
CA THR A 84 -9.77 -7.79 5.10
C THR A 84 -9.52 -8.45 3.75
N GLY A 85 -8.75 -9.53 3.78
CA GLY A 85 -8.37 -10.31 2.61
C GLY A 85 -7.25 -9.69 1.75
N SER A 86 -6.62 -8.59 2.20
CA SER A 86 -5.42 -8.06 1.55
C SER A 86 -4.20 -8.94 1.80
N ASP A 87 -3.27 -8.92 0.84
CA ASP A 87 -1.95 -9.52 0.98
C ASP A 87 -0.90 -8.51 1.43
N LEU A 88 -1.15 -7.23 1.16
CA LEU A 88 -0.32 -6.11 1.56
C LEU A 88 -1.20 -4.87 1.78
N VAL A 89 -0.88 -4.08 2.80
CA VAL A 89 -1.43 -2.74 2.98
C VAL A 89 -0.33 -1.72 2.73
N VAL A 90 -0.64 -0.71 1.94
CA VAL A 90 0.24 0.43 1.70
C VAL A 90 -0.46 1.70 2.18
N THR A 91 0.16 2.45 3.08
CA THR A 91 -0.34 3.77 3.47
C THR A 91 0.53 4.87 2.87
N SER A 92 -0.07 6.01 2.53
CA SER A 92 0.66 7.22 2.15
C SER A 92 0.44 8.30 3.20
N ALA A 93 1.52 8.94 3.66
CA ALA A 93 1.60 9.84 4.81
C ALA A 93 1.47 9.13 6.18
N GLY A 94 1.48 9.89 7.27
CA GLY A 94 1.42 9.34 8.64
C GLY A 94 2.72 8.69 9.14
N VAL A 95 3.84 8.82 8.40
CA VAL A 95 5.14 8.20 8.76
C VAL A 95 6.24 9.23 9.07
N SER A 96 5.94 10.53 9.00
CA SER A 96 6.90 11.60 9.27
C SER A 96 7.11 11.86 10.76
N LYS A 97 8.24 12.49 11.13
CA LYS A 97 8.62 12.74 12.54
C LYS A 97 7.71 13.76 13.27
N GLY A 98 6.91 14.55 12.55
CA GLY A 98 6.01 15.55 13.13
C GLY A 98 4.54 15.12 13.13
N ASP A 99 4.22 14.15 12.33
CA ASP A 99 2.85 13.79 12.10
C ASP A 99 2.52 12.53 12.91
N TYR A 100 2.03 12.80 14.08
CA TYR A 100 0.78 12.28 14.55
C TYR A 100 0.89 11.02 15.36
N ASP A 101 0.90 11.24 16.62
CA ASP A 101 0.68 10.23 17.64
C ASP A 101 -0.55 9.38 17.29
N VAL A 102 -1.64 9.99 16.75
CA VAL A 102 -2.88 9.29 16.43
C VAL A 102 -2.71 8.18 15.38
N VAL A 103 -2.07 8.46 14.23
CA VAL A 103 -1.88 7.44 13.18
C VAL A 103 -0.95 6.32 13.68
N LYS A 104 0.11 6.69 14.38
CA LYS A 104 1.06 5.74 14.97
C LYS A 104 0.40 4.89 16.04
N ASP A 105 -0.38 5.51 16.92
CA ASP A 105 -1.06 4.82 18.02
C ASP A 105 -2.07 3.81 17.49
N VAL A 106 -2.91 4.21 16.53
CA VAL A 106 -3.88 3.30 15.89
C VAL A 106 -3.19 2.16 15.17
N LEU A 107 -2.13 2.44 14.40
CA LEU A 107 -1.40 1.39 13.69
C LEU A 107 -0.70 0.42 14.65
N ASN A 108 -0.17 0.91 15.77
CA ASN A 108 0.44 0.07 16.80
C ASN A 108 -0.59 -0.76 17.58
N ASP A 109 -1.77 -0.20 17.85
CA ASP A 109 -2.88 -0.95 18.47
C ASP A 109 -3.40 -2.06 17.56
N LYS A 110 -3.54 -1.77 16.28
CA LYS A 110 -4.01 -2.73 15.26
C LYS A 110 -2.93 -3.72 14.78
N GLY A 111 -1.68 -3.53 15.19
CA GLY A 111 -0.60 -4.36 14.68
C GLY A 111 0.72 -4.21 15.44
N ASN A 112 1.80 -4.49 14.75
CA ASN A 112 3.17 -4.24 15.20
C ASN A 112 3.91 -3.51 14.09
N ILE A 113 3.93 -2.19 14.16
CA ILE A 113 4.49 -1.32 13.14
C ILE A 113 5.74 -0.63 13.68
N ASN A 114 6.84 -0.73 12.94
CA ASN A 114 8.09 -0.05 13.23
C ASN A 114 8.27 1.13 12.30
N PHE A 115 8.63 2.28 12.86
CA PHE A 115 8.90 3.51 12.13
C PHE A 115 10.41 3.69 11.97
N TRP A 116 10.85 3.81 10.72
CA TRP A 116 12.25 3.85 10.34
C TRP A 116 12.66 5.18 9.74
N SER A 117 13.92 5.51 9.91
CA SER A 117 14.60 6.57 9.18
C SER A 117 15.66 5.94 8.28
N VAL A 118 15.30 5.61 7.06
CA VAL A 118 16.22 4.98 6.10
C VAL A 118 17.22 5.99 5.55
N ARG A 119 18.41 5.52 5.17
CA ARG A 119 19.45 6.36 4.57
C ARG A 119 19.18 6.56 3.07
N MET A 120 18.04 7.15 2.76
CA MET A 120 17.61 7.49 1.39
C MET A 120 17.29 8.97 1.28
N ARG A 121 17.47 9.52 0.08
CA ARG A 121 17.08 10.88 -0.24
C ARG A 121 16.71 10.94 -1.73
N PRO A 122 15.40 11.09 -2.07
CA PRO A 122 14.23 11.21 -1.16
C PRO A 122 13.88 9.90 -0.44
N ALA A 123 12.72 9.86 0.23
CA ALA A 123 12.13 8.70 0.90
C ALA A 123 12.84 8.26 2.20
N LYS A 124 13.21 9.25 3.04
CA LYS A 124 13.84 8.97 4.35
C LYS A 124 12.91 8.29 5.37
N PRO A 125 11.64 8.76 5.60
CA PRO A 125 10.73 8.10 6.54
C PRO A 125 10.07 6.88 5.89
N LEU A 126 9.94 5.81 6.65
CA LEU A 126 9.28 4.57 6.24
C LEU A 126 8.66 3.93 7.48
N ALA A 127 7.47 3.33 7.35
CA ALA A 127 6.93 2.42 8.34
C ALA A 127 6.82 1.01 7.76
N PHE A 128 7.11 0.01 8.56
CA PHE A 128 6.99 -1.39 8.16
C PHE A 128 6.57 -2.25 9.33
N GLY A 129 5.68 -3.20 9.08
CA GLY A 129 5.21 -4.15 10.07
C GLY A 129 4.05 -4.98 9.58
N HIS A 130 3.18 -5.35 10.51
CA HIS A 130 1.99 -6.17 10.22
C HIS A 130 0.78 -5.59 10.93
N LEU A 131 -0.35 -5.58 10.24
CA LEU A 131 -1.67 -5.31 10.81
C LEU A 131 -2.38 -6.63 11.09
N LYS A 132 -3.14 -6.68 12.17
CA LYS A 132 -3.98 -7.82 12.53
C LYS A 132 -5.30 -7.76 11.78
N ASP A 133 -5.67 -8.83 11.08
CA ASP A 133 -6.99 -9.03 10.49
C ASP A 133 -7.51 -10.40 10.93
N LYS A 134 -8.43 -10.41 11.89
CA LYS A 134 -8.97 -11.64 12.50
C LYS A 134 -7.86 -12.59 12.96
N ALA A 135 -7.62 -13.68 12.22
CA ALA A 135 -6.59 -14.68 12.53
C ALA A 135 -5.32 -14.53 11.66
N SER A 136 -5.24 -13.52 10.81
CA SER A 136 -4.12 -13.30 9.90
C SER A 136 -3.32 -12.04 10.25
N LEU A 137 -2.05 -12.03 9.85
CA LEU A 137 -1.17 -10.87 9.89
C LEU A 137 -0.94 -10.40 8.46
N ILE A 138 -1.35 -9.17 8.16
CA ILE A 138 -1.17 -8.57 6.84
C ILE A 138 0.04 -7.65 6.88
N PRO A 139 1.07 -7.87 6.03
CA PRO A 139 2.19 -6.94 5.91
C PRO A 139 1.72 -5.52 5.58
N MET A 140 2.36 -4.53 6.18
CA MET A 140 2.05 -3.11 5.96
C MET A 140 3.31 -2.33 5.67
N LEU A 141 3.25 -1.46 4.67
CA LEU A 141 4.25 -0.46 4.33
C LEU A 141 3.64 0.93 4.41
N GLY A 142 4.22 1.80 5.24
CA GLY A 142 3.89 3.22 5.28
C GLY A 142 4.89 4.01 4.46
N LEU A 143 4.41 4.69 3.43
CA LEU A 143 5.19 5.51 2.52
C LEU A 143 5.15 7.00 2.95
N PRO A 144 6.15 7.81 2.58
CA PRO A 144 6.13 9.25 2.81
C PRO A 144 4.92 9.95 2.16
N GLY A 145 4.48 11.07 2.73
CA GLY A 145 3.41 11.88 2.16
C GLY A 145 3.79 12.61 0.86
N ASN A 146 5.08 13.00 0.69
CA ASN A 146 5.54 13.62 -0.55
C ASN A 146 5.44 12.63 -1.72
N PRO A 147 4.77 12.97 -2.85
CA PRO A 147 4.50 12.04 -3.95
C PRO A 147 5.74 11.40 -4.57
N VAL A 148 6.81 12.20 -4.79
CA VAL A 148 8.07 11.66 -5.35
C VAL A 148 8.70 10.67 -4.36
N SER A 149 8.69 11.01 -3.08
CA SER A 149 9.23 10.12 -2.03
C SER A 149 8.40 8.85 -1.89
N ALA A 150 7.08 8.95 -2.01
CA ALA A 150 6.18 7.80 -1.96
C ALA A 150 6.47 6.82 -3.10
N LEU A 151 6.57 7.31 -4.34
CA LEU A 151 6.85 6.46 -5.49
C LEU A 151 8.26 5.85 -5.44
N VAL A 152 9.27 6.60 -5.00
CA VAL A 152 10.63 6.03 -4.81
C VAL A 152 10.62 4.96 -3.72
N ALA A 153 9.95 5.18 -2.60
CA ALA A 153 9.83 4.17 -1.55
C ALA A 153 9.02 2.94 -2.03
N PHE A 154 7.99 3.16 -2.85
CA PHE A 154 7.24 2.06 -3.46
C PHE A 154 8.15 1.18 -4.33
N GLU A 155 8.92 1.77 -5.24
CA GLU A 155 9.83 1.04 -6.13
C GLU A 155 10.88 0.24 -5.34
N MET A 156 11.40 0.80 -4.26
CA MET A 156 12.44 0.16 -3.47
C MET A 156 11.93 -0.93 -2.52
N PHE A 157 10.70 -0.84 -2.03
CA PHE A 157 10.19 -1.75 -0.99
C PHE A 157 8.92 -2.49 -1.36
N ALA A 158 7.89 -1.80 -1.89
CA ALA A 158 6.61 -2.42 -2.19
C ALA A 158 6.67 -3.27 -3.46
N ARG A 159 7.29 -2.77 -4.53
CA ARG A 159 7.43 -3.50 -5.80
C ARG A 159 8.15 -4.85 -5.63
N PRO A 160 9.33 -4.93 -4.97
CA PRO A 160 9.96 -6.22 -4.71
C PRO A 160 9.11 -7.17 -3.88
N ALA A 161 8.40 -6.66 -2.87
CA ALA A 161 7.48 -7.46 -2.06
C ALA A 161 6.35 -8.07 -2.92
N ILE A 162 5.69 -7.26 -3.76
CA ILE A 162 4.65 -7.70 -4.69
C ILE A 162 5.20 -8.76 -5.66
N ARG A 163 6.37 -8.53 -6.24
CA ARG A 163 7.02 -9.49 -7.15
C ARG A 163 7.34 -10.81 -6.44
N LYS A 164 7.82 -10.75 -5.19
CA LYS A 164 8.04 -11.95 -4.38
C LYS A 164 6.74 -12.72 -4.11
N MET A 165 5.64 -12.03 -3.81
CA MET A 165 4.31 -12.64 -3.65
C MET A 165 3.82 -13.31 -4.94
N LEU A 166 4.23 -12.80 -6.10
CA LEU A 166 3.98 -13.42 -7.42
C LEU A 166 4.90 -14.60 -7.75
N GLY A 167 5.84 -14.93 -6.87
CA GLY A 167 6.77 -16.06 -7.05
C GLY A 167 8.02 -15.73 -7.87
N HIS A 168 8.28 -14.44 -8.15
CA HIS A 168 9.54 -14.07 -8.80
C HIS A 168 10.73 -14.31 -7.86
N THR A 169 11.78 -14.88 -8.39
CA THR A 169 13.06 -15.10 -7.68
C THR A 169 14.02 -13.92 -7.85
N MET A 170 13.95 -13.23 -9.00
CA MET A 170 14.64 -11.95 -9.24
C MET A 170 13.64 -10.82 -8.98
N LEU A 171 14.00 -9.91 -8.10
CA LEU A 171 13.11 -8.87 -7.57
C LEU A 171 13.43 -7.47 -8.10
N ASP A 172 14.43 -7.37 -8.97
CA ASP A 172 14.90 -6.11 -9.58
C ASP A 172 13.91 -5.55 -10.61
#